data_62ce017a77c58f55a7e26514c6dc6b0d
#
_entry.id   62ce017a77c58f55a7e26514c6dc6b0d
#
_cell.length_a   1.000
_cell.length_b   1.000
_cell.length_c   1.000
_cell.angle_alpha   90.00
_cell.angle_beta   90.00
_cell.angle_gamma   90.00
#
_symmetry.space_group_name_H-M   'P 1'
#
loop_
_entity.id
_entity.type
_entity.pdbx_description
1 polymer ?
#
loop_
_entity_poly.entity_id
_entity_poly.type
_entity_poly.pdbx_seq_one_letter_code
_entity_poly.pdbx_strand_id
1 'polypeptide(L)'
;MNLLYREEFINNLVQTVAQKREKNMSATIKDIAKIVGVSTSTVSRALNGTAPISEEVKTKIQKAIKEVDYHPNASAKSFATGVTNTIGLVLDANNETTFSNNFFNRSVYAIEKILQENAYNLLIANDNGQNDSQIFRLVQEKKVDGLIIPSSVLENRLIHFLKKEKFPFVVMGEPTEGEGTVFWVDIDNELGASEGTKHLLRQGYHEIVLIIDDDETVFSRNRLKGYREAIRMRCPEKVIMMFHRYENCEMKLIEEIGNLRQKGFLCSSNEIAFHVLRTLKKNGISVPNESGIVTFDNYPLAAYMDPPFTAVDVDTFQLGKRAASMLMECIHRKSEIRHQMIKTTLICRESSTKKK
;
A
#
# COMPACT_ATOMS: atom_id res chain seq x y z
N MET A 1 8.04 -37.59 -48.04
CA MET A 1 6.69 -37.05 -47.83
C MET A 1 6.64 -35.68 -48.48
N ASN A 2 5.79 -35.54 -49.51
CA ASN A 2 5.79 -34.44 -50.50
C ASN A 2 5.47 -33.08 -49.79
N LEU A 3 6.18 -31.99 -50.14
CA LEU A 3 5.99 -30.65 -49.55
C LEU A 3 4.54 -30.20 -49.60
N LEU A 4 3.79 -30.53 -50.66
CA LEU A 4 2.37 -30.25 -50.85
C LEU A 4 1.49 -30.93 -49.78
N TYR A 5 1.73 -32.19 -49.44
CA TYR A 5 1.00 -32.90 -48.38
C TYR A 5 1.24 -32.31 -46.98
N ARG A 6 2.42 -31.71 -46.78
CA ARG A 6 2.78 -31.09 -45.49
C ARG A 6 2.10 -29.73 -45.31
N GLU A 7 1.97 -28.94 -46.38
CA GLU A 7 1.25 -27.66 -46.36
C GLU A 7 -0.25 -27.85 -46.15
N GLU A 8 -0.82 -28.83 -46.85
CA GLU A 8 -2.26 -29.17 -46.73
C GLU A 8 -2.61 -29.69 -45.32
N PHE A 9 -1.72 -30.49 -44.73
CA PHE A 9 -1.85 -30.95 -43.34
C PHE A 9 -1.79 -29.81 -42.32
N ILE A 10 -0.87 -28.84 -42.50
CA ILE A 10 -0.74 -27.66 -41.62
C ILE A 10 -1.99 -26.77 -41.75
N ASN A 11 -2.44 -26.52 -42.97
CA ASN A 11 -3.66 -25.73 -43.24
C ASN A 11 -4.89 -26.35 -42.59
N ASN A 12 -5.06 -27.68 -42.67
CA ASN A 12 -6.13 -28.40 -41.98
C ASN A 12 -6.05 -28.29 -40.45
N LEU A 13 -4.83 -28.30 -39.88
CA LEU A 13 -4.66 -28.12 -38.45
C LEU A 13 -5.01 -26.70 -38.02
N VAL A 14 -4.60 -25.68 -38.75
CA VAL A 14 -4.94 -24.28 -38.50
C VAL A 14 -6.46 -24.06 -38.59
N GLN A 15 -7.13 -24.64 -39.59
CA GLN A 15 -8.59 -24.61 -39.71
C GLN A 15 -9.29 -25.32 -38.55
N THR A 16 -8.77 -26.45 -38.09
CA THR A 16 -9.30 -27.16 -36.91
C THR A 16 -9.20 -26.31 -35.62
N VAL A 17 -8.12 -25.57 -35.45
CA VAL A 17 -7.98 -24.66 -34.34
C VAL A 17 -8.92 -23.42 -34.47
N ALA A 18 -9.11 -22.93 -35.69
CA ALA A 18 -10.09 -21.87 -35.95
C ALA A 18 -11.54 -22.31 -35.63
N GLN A 19 -11.91 -23.57 -36.01
CA GLN A 19 -13.20 -24.14 -35.62
C GLN A 19 -13.38 -24.35 -34.10
N LYS A 20 -12.30 -24.59 -33.38
CA LYS A 20 -12.35 -24.61 -31.88
C LYS A 20 -12.71 -23.23 -31.31
N ARG A 21 -12.28 -22.15 -31.95
CA ARG A 21 -12.64 -20.76 -31.55
C ARG A 21 -14.15 -20.51 -31.71
N GLU A 22 -14.77 -20.98 -32.81
CA GLU A 22 -16.22 -20.87 -32.99
C GLU A 22 -17.00 -21.58 -31.88
N LYS A 23 -16.36 -22.57 -31.22
CA LYS A 23 -16.90 -23.30 -30.07
C LYS A 23 -16.42 -22.76 -28.69
N ASN A 24 -15.93 -21.50 -28.62
CA ASN A 24 -15.35 -20.91 -27.39
C ASN A 24 -14.18 -21.69 -26.77
N MET A 25 -13.44 -22.46 -27.55
CA MET A 25 -12.24 -23.18 -27.06
C MET A 25 -10.98 -22.46 -27.54
N SER A 26 -10.16 -21.95 -26.62
CA SER A 26 -8.87 -21.32 -26.94
C SER A 26 -7.85 -22.33 -27.45
N ALA A 27 -6.97 -21.88 -28.38
CA ALA A 27 -5.82 -22.68 -28.80
C ALA A 27 -4.95 -23.08 -27.61
N THR A 28 -4.31 -24.24 -27.67
CA THR A 28 -3.46 -24.78 -26.60
C THR A 28 -2.02 -24.95 -27.08
N ILE A 29 -1.08 -25.05 -26.14
CA ILE A 29 0.33 -25.35 -26.44
C ILE A 29 0.49 -26.66 -27.25
N LYS A 30 -0.44 -27.61 -27.08
CA LYS A 30 -0.47 -28.86 -27.87
C LYS A 30 -0.80 -28.60 -29.34
N ASP A 31 -1.65 -27.64 -29.62
CA ASP A 31 -2.01 -27.27 -30.99
C ASP A 31 -0.80 -26.61 -31.70
N ILE A 32 -0.10 -25.70 -31.01
CA ILE A 32 1.17 -25.10 -31.52
C ILE A 32 2.21 -26.20 -31.81
N ALA A 33 2.39 -27.12 -30.87
CA ALA A 33 3.35 -28.23 -31.01
C ALA A 33 3.07 -29.07 -32.26
N LYS A 34 1.77 -29.38 -32.52
CA LYS A 34 1.33 -30.12 -33.71
C LYS A 34 1.56 -29.33 -35.01
N ILE A 35 1.23 -28.05 -35.05
CA ILE A 35 1.40 -27.19 -36.24
C ILE A 35 2.87 -27.09 -36.63
N VAL A 36 3.76 -26.89 -35.66
CA VAL A 36 5.20 -26.74 -35.88
C VAL A 36 5.91 -28.09 -36.07
N GLY A 37 5.33 -29.20 -35.62
CA GLY A 37 5.93 -30.52 -35.65
C GLY A 37 7.02 -30.73 -34.61
N VAL A 38 6.86 -30.16 -33.43
CA VAL A 38 7.79 -30.29 -32.29
C VAL A 38 7.06 -30.76 -31.02
N SER A 39 7.82 -31.06 -29.94
CA SER A 39 7.22 -31.41 -28.68
C SER A 39 6.64 -30.20 -27.97
N THR A 40 5.64 -30.39 -27.08
CA THR A 40 5.13 -29.31 -26.22
C THR A 40 6.19 -28.71 -25.33
N SER A 41 7.17 -29.52 -24.89
CA SER A 41 8.34 -29.04 -24.12
C SER A 41 9.25 -28.13 -24.96
N THR A 42 9.40 -28.39 -26.24
CA THR A 42 10.15 -27.51 -27.15
C THR A 42 9.44 -26.16 -27.32
N VAL A 43 8.11 -26.15 -27.50
CA VAL A 43 7.31 -24.92 -27.54
C VAL A 43 7.44 -24.14 -26.24
N SER A 44 7.28 -24.81 -25.09
CA SER A 44 7.40 -24.18 -23.76
C SER A 44 8.78 -23.55 -23.54
N ARG A 45 9.85 -24.25 -23.92
CA ARG A 45 11.24 -23.74 -23.83
C ARG A 45 11.47 -22.53 -24.73
N ALA A 46 10.91 -22.56 -25.95
CA ALA A 46 10.99 -21.41 -26.88
C ALA A 46 10.27 -20.18 -26.33
N LEU A 47 9.10 -20.36 -25.71
CA LEU A 47 8.32 -19.28 -25.10
C LEU A 47 8.97 -18.68 -23.85
N ASN A 48 9.61 -19.53 -23.03
CA ASN A 48 10.18 -19.13 -21.75
C ASN A 48 11.68 -18.80 -21.81
N GLY A 49 12.36 -19.03 -22.96
CA GLY A 49 13.80 -18.78 -23.11
C GLY A 49 14.69 -19.70 -22.25
N THR A 50 14.18 -20.84 -21.78
CA THR A 50 14.85 -21.71 -20.78
C THR A 50 15.86 -22.69 -21.36
N ALA A 51 15.96 -22.76 -22.69
CA ALA A 51 16.98 -23.58 -23.35
C ALA A 51 17.29 -23.05 -24.75
N PRO A 52 18.49 -23.30 -25.29
CA PRO A 52 18.84 -22.93 -26.66
C PRO A 52 17.95 -23.68 -27.66
N ILE A 53 17.21 -22.96 -28.46
CA ILE A 53 16.36 -23.44 -29.56
C ILE A 53 16.81 -22.73 -30.82
N SER A 54 16.91 -23.47 -31.95
CA SER A 54 17.31 -22.87 -33.21
C SER A 54 16.39 -21.71 -33.62
N GLU A 55 16.94 -20.67 -34.23
CA GLU A 55 16.15 -19.50 -34.67
C GLU A 55 15.04 -19.89 -35.66
N GLU A 56 15.31 -20.90 -36.50
CA GLU A 56 14.33 -21.45 -37.44
C GLU A 56 13.09 -21.98 -36.70
N VAL A 57 13.28 -22.76 -35.62
CA VAL A 57 12.17 -23.34 -34.83
C VAL A 57 11.47 -22.24 -34.03
N LYS A 58 12.18 -21.26 -33.48
CA LYS A 58 11.58 -20.11 -32.79
C LYS A 58 10.66 -19.33 -33.74
N THR A 59 11.15 -19.03 -34.95
CA THR A 59 10.35 -18.30 -35.97
C THR A 59 9.08 -19.07 -36.36
N LYS A 60 9.18 -20.40 -36.55
CA LYS A 60 8.00 -21.24 -36.82
C LYS A 60 6.98 -21.22 -35.68
N ILE A 61 7.46 -21.29 -34.44
CA ILE A 61 6.59 -21.23 -33.26
C ILE A 61 5.91 -19.86 -33.17
N GLN A 62 6.64 -18.74 -33.36
CA GLN A 62 6.07 -17.40 -33.33
C GLN A 62 5.02 -17.18 -34.43
N LYS A 63 5.26 -17.72 -35.63
CA LYS A 63 4.30 -17.70 -36.74
C LYS A 63 3.03 -18.45 -36.38
N ALA A 64 3.15 -19.70 -35.90
CA ALA A 64 2.00 -20.51 -35.49
C ALA A 64 1.19 -19.86 -34.36
N ILE A 65 1.85 -19.22 -33.37
CA ILE A 65 1.19 -18.48 -32.28
C ILE A 65 0.32 -17.36 -32.84
N LYS A 66 0.85 -16.55 -33.78
CA LYS A 66 0.12 -15.45 -34.42
C LYS A 66 -1.06 -15.97 -35.27
N GLU A 67 -0.87 -17.04 -36.02
CA GLU A 67 -1.89 -17.59 -36.91
C GLU A 67 -3.10 -18.13 -36.14
N VAL A 68 -2.89 -18.79 -34.99
CA VAL A 68 -3.98 -19.31 -34.17
C VAL A 68 -4.32 -18.45 -32.98
N ASP A 69 -3.67 -17.24 -32.86
CA ASP A 69 -3.85 -16.29 -31.77
C ASP A 69 -3.75 -16.97 -30.39
N TYR A 70 -2.70 -17.76 -30.24
CA TYR A 70 -2.45 -18.46 -28.99
C TYR A 70 -1.91 -17.50 -27.93
N HIS A 71 -2.58 -17.46 -26.81
CA HIS A 71 -2.10 -16.76 -25.62
C HIS A 71 -1.67 -17.80 -24.58
N PRO A 72 -0.41 -17.72 -24.10
CA PRO A 72 0.06 -18.60 -23.02
C PRO A 72 -0.86 -18.49 -21.80
N ASN A 73 -1.35 -19.63 -21.33
CA ASN A 73 -2.16 -19.66 -20.12
C ASN A 73 -1.30 -19.38 -18.90
N ALA A 74 -1.51 -18.24 -18.23
CA ALA A 74 -0.77 -17.82 -17.05
C ALA A 74 -0.87 -18.86 -15.92
N SER A 75 -2.06 -19.46 -15.71
CA SER A 75 -2.26 -20.49 -14.70
C SER A 75 -1.44 -21.77 -14.99
N ALA A 76 -1.38 -22.20 -16.27
CA ALA A 76 -0.57 -23.34 -16.66
C ALA A 76 0.94 -23.07 -16.51
N LYS A 77 1.38 -21.82 -16.78
CA LYS A 77 2.75 -21.38 -16.55
C LYS A 77 3.06 -21.38 -15.06
N SER A 78 2.22 -20.78 -14.25
CA SER A 78 2.36 -20.72 -12.80
C SER A 78 2.44 -22.10 -12.16
N PHE A 79 1.58 -23.02 -12.62
CA PHE A 79 1.61 -24.42 -12.16
C PHE A 79 2.93 -25.11 -12.49
N ALA A 80 3.49 -24.86 -13.68
CA ALA A 80 4.74 -25.49 -14.13
C ALA A 80 6.00 -24.87 -13.49
N THR A 81 6.00 -23.58 -13.18
CA THR A 81 7.15 -22.82 -12.67
C THR A 81 7.10 -22.61 -11.15
N GLY A 82 5.94 -22.72 -10.54
CA GLY A 82 5.69 -22.35 -9.15
C GLY A 82 5.66 -20.83 -8.91
N VAL A 83 5.71 -20.00 -9.97
CA VAL A 83 5.71 -18.54 -9.91
C VAL A 83 4.39 -18.01 -10.50
N THR A 84 3.67 -17.20 -9.73
CA THR A 84 2.36 -16.66 -10.12
C THR A 84 2.45 -15.29 -10.79
N ASN A 85 3.55 -14.58 -10.63
CA ASN A 85 3.74 -13.16 -10.95
C ASN A 85 2.61 -12.31 -10.34
N THR A 86 2.24 -12.61 -9.11
CA THR A 86 1.17 -11.92 -8.38
C THR A 86 1.63 -11.61 -6.97
N ILE A 87 1.43 -10.37 -6.54
CA ILE A 87 1.67 -9.92 -5.17
C ILE A 87 0.33 -9.66 -4.50
N GLY A 88 0.19 -10.15 -3.27
CA GLY A 88 -0.96 -9.86 -2.44
C GLY A 88 -0.76 -8.58 -1.62
N LEU A 89 -1.69 -7.64 -1.73
CA LEU A 89 -1.83 -6.52 -0.79
C LEU A 89 -2.97 -6.85 0.17
N VAL A 90 -2.62 -6.98 1.43
CA VAL A 90 -3.59 -7.28 2.47
C VAL A 90 -4.24 -5.99 2.96
N LEU A 91 -5.56 -6.02 3.14
CA LEU A 91 -6.33 -4.96 3.78
C LEU A 91 -6.80 -5.45 5.14
N ASP A 92 -6.88 -4.53 6.09
CA ASP A 92 -7.53 -4.79 7.38
C ASP A 92 -9.04 -4.86 7.18
N ALA A 93 -9.61 -6.04 7.31
CA ALA A 93 -11.04 -6.28 7.12
C ALA A 93 -11.92 -5.57 8.16
N ASN A 94 -11.34 -5.14 9.29
CA ASN A 94 -12.05 -4.38 10.32
C ASN A 94 -12.17 -2.88 9.96
N ASN A 95 -11.46 -2.43 8.92
CA ASN A 95 -11.48 -1.03 8.49
C ASN A 95 -12.24 -0.85 7.16
N GLU A 96 -13.56 -0.70 7.24
CA GLU A 96 -14.44 -0.51 6.08
C GLU A 96 -14.16 0.80 5.32
N THR A 97 -13.49 1.77 5.93
CA THR A 97 -13.20 3.08 5.33
C THR A 97 -11.89 3.12 4.54
N THR A 98 -11.17 2.01 4.45
CA THR A 98 -9.85 1.94 3.79
C THR A 98 -9.86 2.56 2.40
N PHE A 99 -10.84 2.23 1.55
CA PHE A 99 -10.94 2.77 0.19
C PHE A 99 -11.39 4.23 0.11
N SER A 100 -11.99 4.76 1.17
CA SER A 100 -12.33 6.20 1.26
C SER A 100 -11.11 7.04 1.63
N ASN A 101 -10.04 6.41 2.10
CA ASN A 101 -8.85 7.09 2.59
C ASN A 101 -7.86 7.37 1.45
N ASN A 102 -7.57 8.65 1.20
CA ASN A 102 -6.61 9.08 0.18
C ASN A 102 -5.18 8.59 0.46
N PHE A 103 -4.80 8.43 1.73
CA PHE A 103 -3.54 7.83 2.15
C PHE A 103 -3.36 6.44 1.52
N PHE A 104 -4.38 5.59 1.65
CA PHE A 104 -4.37 4.25 1.10
C PHE A 104 -4.30 4.24 -0.44
N ASN A 105 -5.17 5.03 -1.09
CA ASN A 105 -5.27 5.03 -2.56
C ASN A 105 -3.96 5.43 -3.25
N ARG A 106 -3.23 6.43 -2.73
CA ARG A 106 -1.93 6.84 -3.27
C ARG A 106 -0.86 5.76 -3.06
N SER A 107 -0.89 5.06 -1.92
CA SER A 107 0.03 3.94 -1.66
C SER A 107 -0.24 2.78 -2.60
N VAL A 108 -1.51 2.39 -2.81
CA VAL A 108 -1.90 1.33 -3.74
C VAL A 108 -1.45 1.65 -5.17
N TYR A 109 -1.68 2.87 -5.62
CA TYR A 109 -1.22 3.31 -6.95
C TYR A 109 0.30 3.18 -7.10
N ALA A 110 1.06 3.57 -6.08
CA ALA A 110 2.52 3.46 -6.10
C ALA A 110 2.99 1.99 -6.09
N ILE A 111 2.33 1.15 -5.30
CA ILE A 111 2.60 -0.30 -5.26
C ILE A 111 2.36 -0.90 -6.63
N GLU A 112 1.18 -0.68 -7.22
CA GLU A 112 0.80 -1.22 -8.52
C GLU A 112 1.81 -0.83 -9.60
N LYS A 113 2.22 0.45 -9.63
CA LYS A 113 3.21 0.95 -10.59
C LYS A 113 4.53 0.19 -10.52
N ILE A 114 5.07 -0.03 -9.31
CA ILE A 114 6.33 -0.78 -9.13
C ILE A 114 6.15 -2.25 -9.51
N LEU A 115 5.01 -2.85 -9.19
CA LEU A 115 4.73 -4.24 -9.56
C LEU A 115 4.63 -4.40 -11.07
N GLN A 116 3.96 -3.48 -11.77
CA GLN A 116 3.86 -3.48 -13.23
C GLN A 116 5.24 -3.36 -13.90
N GLU A 117 6.12 -2.49 -13.40
CA GLU A 117 7.51 -2.35 -13.87
C GLU A 117 8.31 -3.66 -13.74
N ASN A 118 7.92 -4.54 -12.80
CA ASN A 118 8.54 -5.84 -12.56
C ASN A 118 7.73 -7.02 -13.15
N ALA A 119 6.72 -6.76 -13.97
CA ALA A 119 5.83 -7.76 -14.58
C ALA A 119 5.04 -8.60 -13.54
N TYR A 120 4.66 -8.00 -12.41
CA TYR A 120 3.77 -8.57 -11.41
C TYR A 120 2.38 -7.94 -11.46
N ASN A 121 1.37 -8.73 -11.11
CA ASN A 121 -0.01 -8.27 -10.88
C ASN A 121 -0.22 -7.98 -9.40
N LEU A 122 -1.16 -7.09 -9.09
CA LEU A 122 -1.62 -6.81 -7.73
C LEU A 122 -2.94 -7.56 -7.46
N LEU A 123 -2.97 -8.35 -6.40
CA LEU A 123 -4.17 -8.97 -5.85
C LEU A 123 -4.46 -8.33 -4.49
N ILE A 124 -5.65 -7.78 -4.33
CA ILE A 124 -6.10 -7.19 -3.06
C ILE A 124 -6.95 -8.21 -2.31
N ALA A 125 -6.65 -8.44 -1.04
CA ALA A 125 -7.36 -9.38 -0.19
C ALA A 125 -7.60 -8.80 1.20
N ASN A 126 -8.82 -8.93 1.70
CA ASN A 126 -9.14 -8.58 3.09
C ASN A 126 -8.71 -9.68 4.05
N ASP A 127 -8.18 -9.29 5.20
CA ASP A 127 -7.83 -10.20 6.29
C ASP A 127 -8.06 -9.52 7.65
N ASN A 128 -8.50 -10.29 8.62
CA ASN A 128 -8.73 -9.81 9.99
C ASN A 128 -7.75 -10.40 11.01
N GLY A 129 -6.72 -11.13 10.54
CA GLY A 129 -5.74 -11.80 11.39
C GLY A 129 -6.24 -13.08 12.08
N GLN A 130 -7.52 -13.44 11.97
CA GLN A 130 -8.13 -14.57 12.70
C GLN A 130 -7.80 -15.94 12.08
N ASN A 131 -8.33 -17.02 12.73
CA ASN A 131 -7.99 -18.40 12.41
C ASN A 131 -8.26 -18.86 10.98
N ASP A 132 -9.21 -18.24 10.26
CA ASP A 132 -9.56 -18.53 8.87
C ASP A 132 -9.01 -17.47 7.91
N SER A 133 -7.80 -16.99 8.21
CA SER A 133 -7.13 -15.92 7.50
C SER A 133 -6.96 -16.23 6.01
N GLN A 134 -7.37 -15.29 5.18
CA GLN A 134 -7.19 -15.34 3.73
C GLN A 134 -5.70 -15.43 3.35
N ILE A 135 -4.80 -14.87 4.16
CA ILE A 135 -3.35 -14.91 3.93
C ILE A 135 -2.84 -16.36 3.90
N PHE A 136 -3.26 -17.21 4.87
CA PHE A 136 -2.86 -18.63 4.87
C PHE A 136 -3.26 -19.32 3.58
N ARG A 137 -4.49 -19.07 3.10
CA ARG A 137 -5.00 -19.66 1.85
C ARG A 137 -4.22 -19.18 0.63
N LEU A 138 -3.94 -17.88 0.53
CA LEU A 138 -3.16 -17.30 -0.59
C LEU A 138 -1.77 -17.94 -0.69
N VAL A 139 -1.10 -18.15 0.44
CA VAL A 139 0.25 -18.76 0.50
C VAL A 139 0.19 -20.26 0.21
N GLN A 140 -0.70 -21.02 0.89
CA GLN A 140 -0.79 -22.47 0.75
C GLN A 140 -1.28 -22.91 -0.64
N GLU A 141 -2.23 -22.16 -1.23
CA GLU A 141 -2.74 -22.41 -2.57
C GLU A 141 -1.82 -21.84 -3.67
N LYS A 142 -0.68 -21.26 -3.28
CA LYS A 142 0.30 -20.64 -4.20
C LYS A 142 -0.35 -19.65 -5.17
N LYS A 143 -1.18 -18.76 -4.65
CA LYS A 143 -1.86 -17.72 -5.44
C LYS A 143 -1.05 -16.44 -5.60
N VAL A 144 -0.06 -16.24 -4.74
CA VAL A 144 0.82 -15.07 -4.72
C VAL A 144 2.27 -15.49 -4.47
N ASP A 145 3.21 -14.66 -4.89
CA ASP A 145 4.66 -14.87 -4.73
C ASP A 145 5.24 -14.05 -3.57
N GLY A 146 4.47 -13.12 -3.03
CA GLY A 146 4.83 -12.27 -1.90
C GLY A 146 3.63 -11.48 -1.39
N LEU A 147 3.78 -10.89 -0.21
CA LEU A 147 2.71 -10.14 0.47
C LEU A 147 3.20 -8.79 0.95
N ILE A 148 2.33 -7.77 0.82
CA ILE A 148 2.43 -6.51 1.54
C ILE A 148 1.30 -6.50 2.58
N ILE A 149 1.64 -6.37 3.86
CA ILE A 149 0.72 -6.58 4.98
C ILE A 149 0.72 -5.33 5.85
N PRO A 150 -0.44 -4.73 6.19
CA PRO A 150 -0.50 -3.63 7.16
C PRO A 150 -0.13 -4.14 8.56
N SER A 151 0.54 -3.29 9.34
CA SER A 151 0.97 -3.66 10.72
C SER A 151 -0.21 -4.01 11.63
N SER A 152 -1.40 -3.47 11.36
CA SER A 152 -2.62 -3.71 12.16
C SER A 152 -3.14 -5.15 12.12
N VAL A 153 -2.83 -5.94 11.07
CA VAL A 153 -3.23 -7.35 10.97
C VAL A 153 -2.06 -8.31 11.22
N LEU A 154 -0.90 -7.79 11.59
CA LEU A 154 0.30 -8.59 11.78
C LEU A 154 0.36 -9.15 13.20
N GLU A 155 0.17 -10.45 13.34
CA GLU A 155 0.30 -11.18 14.61
C GLU A 155 1.50 -12.13 14.59
N ASN A 156 2.03 -12.48 15.77
CA ASN A 156 3.16 -13.41 15.92
C ASN A 156 2.92 -14.75 15.22
N ARG A 157 1.68 -15.26 15.23
CA ARG A 157 1.30 -16.49 14.53
C ARG A 157 1.51 -16.38 13.02
N LEU A 158 1.11 -15.25 12.44
CA LEU A 158 1.28 -14.99 11.01
C LEU A 158 2.76 -14.84 10.65
N ILE A 159 3.51 -14.09 11.44
CA ILE A 159 4.97 -13.95 11.28
C ILE A 159 5.65 -15.31 11.31
N HIS A 160 5.30 -16.16 12.28
CA HIS A 160 5.87 -17.50 12.41
C HIS A 160 5.56 -18.38 11.19
N PHE A 161 4.31 -18.35 10.73
CA PHE A 161 3.88 -19.08 9.53
C PHE A 161 4.67 -18.65 8.29
N LEU A 162 4.68 -17.35 7.98
CA LEU A 162 5.36 -16.82 6.79
C LEU A 162 6.87 -17.13 6.81
N LYS A 163 7.51 -17.04 7.99
CA LYS A 163 8.92 -17.40 8.17
C LYS A 163 9.17 -18.90 7.98
N LYS A 164 8.29 -19.75 8.53
CA LYS A 164 8.39 -21.23 8.35
C LYS A 164 8.30 -21.60 6.88
N GLU A 165 7.37 -20.98 6.15
CA GLU A 165 7.21 -21.18 4.70
C GLU A 165 8.30 -20.48 3.88
N LYS A 166 9.20 -19.69 4.52
CA LYS A 166 10.19 -18.83 3.85
C LYS A 166 9.56 -17.91 2.80
N PHE A 167 8.34 -17.47 3.09
CA PHE A 167 7.52 -16.70 2.17
C PHE A 167 7.89 -15.21 2.23
N PRO A 168 8.15 -14.54 1.08
CA PRO A 168 8.50 -13.12 1.07
C PRO A 168 7.34 -12.25 1.51
N PHE A 169 7.57 -11.36 2.48
CA PHE A 169 6.59 -10.34 2.87
C PHE A 169 7.26 -9.09 3.40
N VAL A 170 6.55 -7.97 3.26
CA VAL A 170 6.92 -6.66 3.80
C VAL A 170 5.73 -6.07 4.54
N VAL A 171 5.99 -5.44 5.67
CA VAL A 171 4.97 -4.80 6.51
C VAL A 171 4.91 -3.32 6.19
N MET A 172 3.70 -2.80 5.96
CA MET A 172 3.42 -1.37 5.90
C MET A 172 2.93 -0.89 7.26
N GLY A 173 3.67 0.04 7.85
CA GLY A 173 3.56 0.47 9.25
C GLY A 173 4.59 -0.24 10.12
N GLU A 174 5.02 0.45 11.17
CA GLU A 174 5.91 -0.12 12.17
C GLU A 174 5.19 -1.24 12.94
N PRO A 175 5.75 -2.46 12.98
CA PRO A 175 5.10 -3.58 13.64
C PRO A 175 5.25 -3.50 15.17
N THR A 176 4.23 -3.92 15.92
CA THR A 176 4.32 -4.12 17.37
C THR A 176 5.02 -5.44 17.72
N GLU A 177 4.98 -6.40 16.81
CA GLU A 177 5.53 -7.74 16.99
C GLU A 177 6.57 -8.05 15.91
N GLY A 178 7.55 -8.88 16.24
CA GLY A 178 8.58 -9.29 15.30
C GLY A 178 9.58 -8.19 14.91
N GLU A 179 9.67 -7.10 15.67
CA GLU A 179 10.65 -6.03 15.47
C GLU A 179 12.08 -6.59 15.30
N GLY A 180 12.84 -6.03 14.34
CA GLY A 180 14.18 -6.51 13.99
C GLY A 180 14.22 -7.83 13.22
N THR A 181 13.07 -8.49 13.02
CA THR A 181 13.00 -9.80 12.34
C THR A 181 12.17 -9.81 11.07
N VAL A 182 11.43 -8.73 10.79
CA VAL A 182 10.60 -8.55 9.58
C VAL A 182 11.06 -7.33 8.80
N PHE A 183 10.76 -7.31 7.52
CA PHE A 183 10.98 -6.14 6.66
C PHE A 183 9.76 -5.23 6.77
N TRP A 184 9.98 -3.93 7.04
CA TRP A 184 8.89 -2.98 7.16
C TRP A 184 9.26 -1.58 6.71
N VAL A 185 8.25 -0.80 6.37
CA VAL A 185 8.36 0.61 6.00
C VAL A 185 7.21 1.39 6.61
N ASP A 186 7.51 2.52 7.23
CA ASP A 186 6.50 3.42 7.81
C ASP A 186 6.85 4.89 7.58
N ILE A 187 5.91 5.76 7.92
CA ILE A 187 6.07 7.21 7.99
C ILE A 187 6.78 7.57 9.29
N ASP A 188 7.66 8.56 9.26
CA ASP A 188 8.28 9.12 10.45
C ASP A 188 7.28 9.99 11.23
N ASN A 189 6.40 9.30 11.95
CA ASN A 189 5.33 9.91 12.75
C ASN A 189 5.88 10.76 13.92
N GLU A 190 7.00 10.34 14.50
CA GLU A 190 7.67 11.08 15.58
C GLU A 190 8.19 12.42 15.09
N LEU A 191 8.92 12.42 13.97
CA LEU A 191 9.42 13.64 13.34
C LEU A 191 8.26 14.58 12.96
N GLY A 192 7.21 14.04 12.32
CA GLY A 192 6.06 14.82 11.91
C GLY A 192 5.37 15.53 13.07
N ALA A 193 5.11 14.82 14.16
CA ALA A 193 4.50 15.38 15.36
C ALA A 193 5.41 16.41 16.04
N SER A 194 6.70 16.14 16.11
CA SER A 194 7.69 17.08 16.66
C SER A 194 7.73 18.39 15.86
N GLU A 195 7.79 18.31 14.53
CA GLU A 195 7.85 19.52 13.68
C GLU A 195 6.54 20.29 13.67
N GLY A 196 5.39 19.63 13.64
CA GLY A 196 4.08 20.29 13.78
C GLY A 196 3.93 21.02 15.10
N THR A 197 4.33 20.39 16.21
CA THR A 197 4.32 20.99 17.55
C THR A 197 5.27 22.18 17.65
N LYS A 198 6.52 22.02 17.19
CA LYS A 198 7.52 23.13 17.20
C LYS A 198 7.06 24.30 16.34
N HIS A 199 6.37 24.04 15.23
CA HIS A 199 5.80 25.11 14.41
C HIS A 199 4.76 25.91 15.19
N LEU A 200 3.81 25.27 15.85
CA LEU A 200 2.80 25.94 16.66
C LEU A 200 3.46 26.79 17.78
N LEU A 201 4.45 26.26 18.47
CA LEU A 201 5.23 27.01 19.47
C LEU A 201 5.93 28.24 18.87
N ARG A 202 6.56 28.12 17.68
CA ARG A 202 7.19 29.25 16.98
C ARG A 202 6.19 30.32 16.54
N GLN A 203 4.93 29.94 16.28
CA GLN A 203 3.85 30.87 15.95
C GLN A 203 3.28 31.59 17.18
N GLY A 204 3.81 31.31 18.38
CA GLY A 204 3.44 31.97 19.63
C GLY A 204 2.20 31.38 20.30
N TYR A 205 1.85 30.15 20.01
CA TYR A 205 0.89 29.41 20.82
C TYR A 205 1.63 28.79 22.01
N HIS A 206 1.20 29.11 23.22
CA HIS A 206 1.91 28.73 24.45
C HIS A 206 1.38 27.43 25.07
N GLU A 207 0.22 26.99 24.65
CA GLU A 207 -0.40 25.73 25.07
C GLU A 207 -0.74 24.92 23.80
N ILE A 208 -0.12 23.77 23.67
CA ILE A 208 -0.34 22.90 22.51
C ILE A 208 -1.12 21.69 22.97
N VAL A 209 -2.20 21.40 22.26
CA VAL A 209 -3.08 20.27 22.51
C VAL A 209 -2.89 19.26 21.38
N LEU A 210 -2.44 18.05 21.72
CA LEU A 210 -2.45 16.94 20.79
C LEU A 210 -3.80 16.22 20.84
N ILE A 211 -4.42 16.01 19.69
CA ILE A 211 -5.68 15.28 19.58
C ILE A 211 -5.45 14.07 18.69
N ILE A 212 -5.67 12.88 19.23
CA ILE A 212 -5.46 11.58 18.58
C ILE A 212 -6.73 10.75 18.61
N ASP A 213 -6.86 9.79 17.69
CA ASP A 213 -8.00 8.87 17.63
C ASP A 213 -7.99 7.89 18.81
N ASP A 214 -6.84 7.26 19.03
CA ASP A 214 -6.54 6.35 20.14
C ASP A 214 -5.05 6.32 20.47
N ASP A 215 -4.63 5.64 21.50
CA ASP A 215 -3.23 5.46 21.92
C ASP A 215 -2.70 4.03 21.74
N GLU A 216 -3.52 3.12 21.19
CA GLU A 216 -3.15 1.72 21.02
C GLU A 216 -2.31 1.48 19.76
N THR A 217 -2.50 2.32 18.73
CA THR A 217 -1.76 2.18 17.48
C THR A 217 -0.32 2.67 17.60
N VAL A 218 0.61 2.04 16.88
CA VAL A 218 2.03 2.44 16.87
C VAL A 218 2.19 3.87 16.38
N PHE A 219 1.50 4.25 15.30
CA PHE A 219 1.61 5.60 14.78
C PHE A 219 1.11 6.67 15.76
N SER A 220 0.05 6.40 16.54
CA SER A 220 -0.42 7.32 17.59
C SER A 220 0.60 7.46 18.71
N ARG A 221 1.19 6.35 19.16
CA ARG A 221 2.28 6.38 20.17
C ARG A 221 3.50 7.17 19.68
N ASN A 222 3.88 6.98 18.42
CA ASN A 222 5.01 7.71 17.83
C ASN A 222 4.70 9.22 17.67
N ARG A 223 3.47 9.60 17.30
CA ARG A 223 3.03 11.00 17.30
C ARG A 223 3.04 11.60 18.71
N LEU A 224 2.56 10.86 19.69
CA LEU A 224 2.61 11.29 21.10
C LEU A 224 4.06 11.48 21.59
N LYS A 225 4.98 10.60 21.21
CA LYS A 225 6.40 10.72 21.55
C LYS A 225 7.01 11.98 20.95
N GLY A 226 6.82 12.24 19.65
CA GLY A 226 7.32 13.45 18.98
C GLY A 226 6.72 14.74 19.54
N TYR A 227 5.43 14.73 19.90
CA TYR A 227 4.77 15.84 20.59
C TYR A 227 5.40 16.10 21.96
N ARG A 228 5.54 15.07 22.81
CA ARG A 228 6.15 15.17 24.15
C ARG A 228 7.56 15.73 24.11
N GLU A 229 8.38 15.29 23.16
CA GLU A 229 9.72 15.81 22.98
C GLU A 229 9.72 17.32 22.65
N ALA A 230 8.83 17.74 21.77
CA ALA A 230 8.75 19.12 21.32
C ALA A 230 8.25 20.10 22.40
N ILE A 231 7.32 19.67 23.27
CA ILE A 231 6.78 20.50 24.37
C ILE A 231 7.68 20.47 25.61
N ARG A 232 8.64 19.57 25.70
CA ARG A 232 9.47 19.36 26.89
C ARG A 232 10.02 20.68 27.41
N MET A 233 9.74 20.99 28.68
CA MET A 233 10.14 22.22 29.37
C MET A 233 9.61 23.54 28.74
N ARG A 234 8.61 23.48 27.86
CA ARG A 234 8.04 24.64 27.18
C ARG A 234 6.58 24.92 27.56
N CYS A 235 5.77 23.88 27.58
CA CYS A 235 4.38 23.96 28.02
C CYS A 235 3.93 22.62 28.64
N PRO A 236 2.84 22.63 29.42
CA PRO A 236 2.29 21.40 29.99
C PRO A 236 1.77 20.47 28.88
N GLU A 237 1.86 19.17 29.16
CA GLU A 237 1.29 18.14 28.27
C GLU A 237 -0.24 18.22 28.32
N LYS A 238 -0.88 18.24 27.14
CA LYS A 238 -2.32 18.12 27.01
C LYS A 238 -2.63 17.24 25.81
N VAL A 239 -3.20 16.07 26.09
CA VAL A 239 -3.60 15.07 25.08
C VAL A 239 -5.08 14.79 25.23
N ILE A 240 -5.79 14.78 24.11
CA ILE A 240 -7.22 14.41 24.05
C ILE A 240 -7.37 13.22 23.11
N MET A 241 -8.02 12.18 23.60
CA MET A 241 -8.33 10.99 22.82
C MET A 241 -9.77 11.05 22.32
N MET A 242 -9.96 10.94 21.02
CA MET A 242 -11.27 10.95 20.35
C MET A 242 -11.70 9.52 20.03
N PHE A 243 -12.05 8.73 21.05
CA PHE A 243 -12.61 7.39 20.84
C PHE A 243 -13.96 7.48 20.14
N HIS A 244 -14.16 6.66 19.10
CA HIS A 244 -15.43 6.44 18.40
C HIS A 244 -16.12 7.69 17.82
N ARG A 245 -15.99 7.84 16.52
CA ARG A 245 -16.77 8.74 15.66
C ARG A 245 -17.14 10.08 16.32
N TYR A 246 -16.50 11.08 15.95
CA TYR A 246 -16.49 12.52 16.31
C TYR A 246 -17.82 13.19 16.70
N GLU A 247 -18.88 12.44 16.99
CA GLU A 247 -20.24 12.93 17.29
C GLU A 247 -20.26 13.90 18.47
N ASN A 248 -19.39 13.70 19.46
CA ASN A 248 -19.28 14.52 20.65
C ASN A 248 -17.97 15.33 20.71
N CYS A 249 -17.28 15.52 19.60
CA CYS A 249 -15.98 16.22 19.57
C CYS A 249 -16.07 17.63 20.20
N GLU A 250 -17.11 18.40 19.87
CA GLU A 250 -17.31 19.75 20.42
C GLU A 250 -17.45 19.75 21.95
N MET A 251 -18.31 18.89 22.49
CA MET A 251 -18.50 18.77 23.94
C MET A 251 -17.21 18.37 24.64
N LYS A 252 -16.54 17.35 24.13
CA LYS A 252 -15.29 16.84 24.71
C LYS A 252 -14.18 17.90 24.67
N LEU A 253 -14.04 18.66 23.59
CA LEU A 253 -13.07 19.74 23.51
C LEU A 253 -13.37 20.83 24.56
N ILE A 254 -14.63 21.22 24.74
CA ILE A 254 -15.04 22.23 25.72
C ILE A 254 -14.84 21.71 27.15
N GLU A 255 -15.25 20.50 27.44
CA GLU A 255 -15.14 19.89 28.78
C GLU A 255 -13.67 19.69 29.21
N GLU A 256 -12.84 19.17 28.33
CA GLU A 256 -11.46 18.85 28.66
C GLU A 256 -10.50 20.05 28.62
N ILE A 257 -10.76 21.03 27.75
CA ILE A 257 -9.85 22.18 27.54
C ILE A 257 -10.38 23.41 28.27
N GLY A 258 -11.71 23.57 28.39
CA GLY A 258 -12.35 24.76 28.92
C GLY A 258 -12.18 25.96 27.96
N ASN A 259 -11.16 26.77 28.19
CA ASN A 259 -10.86 27.91 27.32
C ASN A 259 -10.07 27.45 26.08
N LEU A 260 -10.67 27.55 24.89
CA LEU A 260 -10.07 27.15 23.63
C LEU A 260 -9.18 28.24 23.00
N ARG A 261 -9.13 29.46 23.58
CA ARG A 261 -8.35 30.60 23.04
C ARG A 261 -6.86 30.45 23.36
N GLN A 262 -6.02 31.03 22.50
CA GLN A 262 -4.56 31.07 22.64
C GLN A 262 -3.87 29.69 22.58
N LYS A 263 -4.53 28.71 21.96
CA LYS A 263 -4.01 27.32 21.87
C LYS A 263 -3.62 26.94 20.45
N GLY A 264 -2.61 26.07 20.37
CA GLY A 264 -2.27 25.35 19.15
C GLY A 264 -2.82 23.93 19.20
N PHE A 265 -3.51 23.48 18.17
CA PHE A 265 -4.06 22.14 18.06
C PHE A 265 -3.25 21.34 17.04
N LEU A 266 -2.62 20.26 17.48
CA LEU A 266 -2.02 19.25 16.61
C LEU A 266 -3.01 18.07 16.49
N CYS A 267 -3.60 17.90 15.33
CA CYS A 267 -4.64 16.91 15.08
C CYS A 267 -4.06 15.72 14.32
N SER A 268 -4.35 14.48 14.78
CA SER A 268 -3.83 13.26 14.17
C SER A 268 -4.47 12.93 12.81
N SER A 269 -5.57 13.57 12.47
CA SER A 269 -6.21 13.40 11.16
C SER A 269 -6.89 14.68 10.68
N ASN A 270 -7.17 14.76 9.36
CA ASN A 270 -7.95 15.86 8.78
C ASN A 270 -9.37 15.95 9.34
N GLU A 271 -9.98 14.80 9.66
CA GLU A 271 -11.32 14.75 10.23
C GLU A 271 -11.34 15.42 11.60
N ILE A 272 -10.39 15.08 12.46
CA ILE A 272 -10.22 15.74 13.76
C ILE A 272 -10.01 17.25 13.57
N ALA A 273 -9.11 17.63 12.66
CA ALA A 273 -8.84 19.06 12.40
C ALA A 273 -10.09 19.80 11.92
N PHE A 274 -10.92 19.18 11.09
CA PHE A 274 -12.20 19.74 10.65
C PHE A 274 -13.15 19.96 11.83
N HIS A 275 -13.30 18.98 12.72
CA HIS A 275 -14.14 19.13 13.91
C HIS A 275 -13.63 20.18 14.88
N VAL A 276 -12.32 20.27 15.08
CA VAL A 276 -11.69 21.34 15.87
C VAL A 276 -11.99 22.71 15.26
N LEU A 277 -11.77 22.88 13.94
CA LEU A 277 -12.06 24.16 13.26
C LEU A 277 -13.54 24.55 13.40
N ARG A 278 -14.45 23.59 13.20
CA ARG A 278 -15.88 23.81 13.36
C ARG A 278 -16.24 24.25 14.78
N THR A 279 -15.66 23.61 15.79
CA THR A 279 -15.86 23.95 17.20
C THR A 279 -15.35 25.35 17.51
N LEU A 280 -14.14 25.71 17.05
CA LEU A 280 -13.58 27.03 17.24
C LEU A 280 -14.47 28.11 16.60
N LYS A 281 -14.89 27.91 15.34
CA LYS A 281 -15.78 28.86 14.63
C LYS A 281 -17.12 29.05 15.35
N LYS A 282 -17.76 27.97 15.83
CA LYS A 282 -19.01 28.05 16.59
C LYS A 282 -18.87 28.85 17.90
N ASN A 283 -17.71 28.80 18.52
CA ASN A 283 -17.41 29.53 19.74
C ASN A 283 -16.82 30.95 19.49
N GLY A 284 -16.88 31.43 18.26
CA GLY A 284 -16.39 32.77 17.89
C GLY A 284 -14.89 32.94 18.06
N ILE A 285 -14.11 31.88 17.90
CA ILE A 285 -12.66 31.89 18.04
C ILE A 285 -12.02 31.92 16.65
N SER A 286 -11.21 32.94 16.43
CA SER A 286 -10.55 33.17 15.15
C SER A 286 -9.34 32.25 14.96
N VAL A 287 -9.28 31.58 13.80
CA VAL A 287 -8.13 30.78 13.36
C VAL A 287 -7.48 31.52 12.18
N PRO A 288 -6.20 31.85 12.23
CA PRO A 288 -5.16 31.45 13.19
C PRO A 288 -4.96 32.45 14.36
N ASN A 289 -5.63 33.60 14.39
CA ASN A 289 -5.23 34.74 15.25
C ASN A 289 -5.34 34.38 16.75
N GLU A 290 -6.41 33.70 17.15
CA GLU A 290 -6.64 33.33 18.54
C GLU A 290 -6.25 31.87 18.81
N SER A 291 -6.43 30.96 17.84
CA SER A 291 -6.00 29.58 17.98
C SER A 291 -5.54 29.01 16.65
N GLY A 292 -4.58 28.11 16.67
CA GLY A 292 -3.98 27.55 15.46
C GLY A 292 -4.23 26.06 15.32
N ILE A 293 -4.25 25.58 14.08
CA ILE A 293 -4.45 24.17 13.75
C ILE A 293 -3.34 23.67 12.83
N VAL A 294 -2.75 22.53 13.19
CA VAL A 294 -1.91 21.70 12.34
C VAL A 294 -2.55 20.33 12.28
N THR A 295 -2.66 19.75 11.09
CA THR A 295 -3.19 18.40 10.90
C THR A 295 -2.12 17.44 10.39
N PHE A 296 -2.26 16.16 10.68
CA PHE A 296 -1.58 15.14 9.91
C PHE A 296 -2.34 14.89 8.62
N ASP A 297 -1.61 14.37 7.62
CA ASP A 297 -2.02 14.09 6.26
C ASP A 297 -2.39 15.36 5.46
N ASN A 298 -1.63 15.63 4.43
CA ASN A 298 -1.92 16.70 3.50
C ASN A 298 -2.99 16.26 2.50
N TYR A 299 -4.20 16.01 3.00
CA TYR A 299 -5.34 15.64 2.17
C TYR A 299 -5.65 16.76 1.15
N PRO A 300 -6.09 16.44 -0.08
CA PRO A 300 -6.35 17.48 -1.09
C PRO A 300 -7.25 18.63 -0.61
N LEU A 301 -8.27 18.35 0.21
CA LEU A 301 -9.17 19.37 0.74
C LEU A 301 -8.51 20.27 1.80
N ALA A 302 -7.40 19.87 2.42
CA ALA A 302 -6.73 20.70 3.42
C ALA A 302 -6.33 22.09 2.89
N ALA A 303 -6.00 22.19 1.60
CA ALA A 303 -5.67 23.45 0.94
C ALA A 303 -6.89 24.33 0.63
N TYR A 304 -8.10 23.75 0.61
CA TYR A 304 -9.36 24.44 0.28
C TYR A 304 -10.23 24.72 1.52
N MET A 305 -9.73 24.37 2.70
CA MET A 305 -10.39 24.74 3.95
C MET A 305 -10.32 26.25 4.17
N ASP A 306 -11.16 26.77 5.03
CA ASP A 306 -11.18 28.20 5.42
C ASP A 306 -10.99 28.32 6.95
N PRO A 307 -9.78 28.71 7.41
CA PRO A 307 -8.53 28.88 6.63
C PRO A 307 -7.91 27.56 6.15
N PRO A 308 -7.06 27.59 5.08
CA PRO A 308 -6.33 26.41 4.61
C PRO A 308 -5.45 25.80 5.71
N PHE A 309 -5.51 24.45 5.85
CA PHE A 309 -4.79 23.76 6.93
C PHE A 309 -3.29 23.68 6.69
N THR A 310 -2.51 24.07 7.67
CA THR A 310 -1.11 23.64 7.83
C THR A 310 -1.12 22.14 8.09
N ALA A 311 -0.33 21.39 7.33
CA ALA A 311 -0.36 19.94 7.38
C ALA A 311 1.03 19.32 7.45
N VAL A 312 1.17 18.29 8.26
CA VAL A 312 2.28 17.34 8.17
C VAL A 312 2.01 16.46 6.97
N ASP A 313 2.73 16.69 5.87
CA ASP A 313 2.62 15.92 4.64
C ASP A 313 3.30 14.58 4.81
N VAL A 314 2.54 13.52 4.58
CA VAL A 314 3.01 12.14 4.59
C VAL A 314 3.08 11.63 3.14
N ASP A 315 4.29 11.35 2.66
CA ASP A 315 4.46 10.90 1.27
C ASP A 315 4.07 9.43 1.13
N THR A 316 2.75 9.22 1.02
CA THR A 316 2.16 7.88 0.88
C THR A 316 2.53 7.21 -0.44
N PHE A 317 2.87 7.99 -1.48
CA PHE A 317 3.40 7.46 -2.72
C PHE A 317 4.78 6.81 -2.49
N GLN A 318 5.69 7.49 -1.78
CA GLN A 318 6.99 6.92 -1.42
C GLN A 318 6.86 5.74 -0.48
N LEU A 319 5.89 5.76 0.45
CA LEU A 319 5.59 4.62 1.32
C LEU A 319 5.24 3.38 0.50
N GLY A 320 4.25 3.47 -0.39
CA GLY A 320 3.83 2.36 -1.24
C GLY A 320 4.94 1.90 -2.21
N LYS A 321 5.64 2.86 -2.84
CA LYS A 321 6.79 2.60 -3.71
C LYS A 321 7.87 1.80 -2.97
N ARG A 322 8.23 2.22 -1.75
CA ARG A 322 9.27 1.55 -0.97
C ARG A 322 8.84 0.17 -0.49
N ALA A 323 7.57 0.00 -0.06
CA ALA A 323 7.03 -1.30 0.32
C ALA A 323 7.15 -2.31 -0.83
N ALA A 324 6.70 -1.94 -2.03
CA ALA A 324 6.78 -2.80 -3.20
C ALA A 324 8.23 -3.08 -3.63
N SER A 325 9.10 -2.04 -3.67
CA SER A 325 10.51 -2.23 -4.02
C SER A 325 11.23 -3.15 -3.03
N MET A 326 11.00 -2.98 -1.73
CA MET A 326 11.55 -3.83 -0.68
C MET A 326 11.08 -5.28 -0.82
N LEU A 327 9.80 -5.50 -1.18
CA LEU A 327 9.29 -6.84 -1.44
C LEU A 327 9.96 -7.48 -2.66
N MET A 328 10.15 -6.73 -3.76
CA MET A 328 10.89 -7.23 -4.93
C MET A 328 12.33 -7.59 -4.57
N GLU A 329 13.00 -6.77 -3.76
CA GLU A 329 14.33 -7.09 -3.22
C GLU A 329 14.32 -8.39 -2.41
N CYS A 330 13.30 -8.61 -1.56
CA CYS A 330 13.15 -9.85 -0.77
C CYS A 330 12.95 -11.08 -1.68
N ILE A 331 12.08 -10.99 -2.69
CA ILE A 331 11.84 -12.07 -3.65
C ILE A 331 13.13 -12.43 -4.39
N HIS A 332 13.93 -11.44 -4.78
CA HIS A 332 15.21 -11.64 -5.46
C HIS A 332 16.39 -11.90 -4.51
N ARG A 333 16.15 -11.99 -3.19
CA ARG A 333 17.17 -12.19 -2.13
C ARG A 333 18.30 -11.15 -2.15
N LYS A 334 17.96 -9.88 -2.41
CA LYS A 334 18.89 -8.76 -2.53
C LYS A 334 18.79 -7.76 -1.40
N SER A 335 17.80 -7.86 -0.49
CA SER A 335 17.59 -6.85 0.54
C SER A 335 18.45 -7.12 1.77
N GLU A 336 19.18 -6.08 2.20
CA GLU A 336 19.88 -6.02 3.48
C GLU A 336 19.18 -5.07 4.46
N ILE A 337 18.37 -4.12 3.94
CA ILE A 337 17.66 -3.12 4.74
C ILE A 337 16.35 -3.72 5.24
N ARG A 338 16.25 -3.92 6.55
CA ARG A 338 15.06 -4.51 7.18
C ARG A 338 13.96 -3.52 7.46
N HIS A 339 14.28 -2.24 7.66
CA HIS A 339 13.27 -1.21 7.89
C HIS A 339 13.67 0.12 7.29
N GLN A 340 12.67 0.94 6.97
CA GLN A 340 12.88 2.30 6.48
C GLN A 340 11.75 3.22 6.92
N MET A 341 12.13 4.39 7.45
CA MET A 341 11.20 5.49 7.72
C MET A 341 11.14 6.45 6.52
N ILE A 342 9.94 6.82 6.13
CA ILE A 342 9.68 7.86 5.12
C ILE A 342 9.51 9.19 5.86
N LYS A 343 10.40 10.14 5.59
CA LYS A 343 10.36 11.45 6.24
C LYS A 343 9.09 12.21 5.90
N THR A 344 8.56 12.90 6.89
CA THR A 344 7.45 13.85 6.75
C THR A 344 7.96 15.25 6.43
N THR A 345 7.09 16.09 5.87
CA THR A 345 7.36 17.50 5.59
C THR A 345 6.21 18.36 6.08
N LEU A 346 6.52 19.45 6.79
CA LEU A 346 5.48 20.39 7.22
C LEU A 346 5.16 21.41 6.11
N ILE A 347 3.92 21.41 5.64
CA ILE A 347 3.40 22.39 4.69
C ILE A 347 2.65 23.45 5.46
N CYS A 348 3.28 24.61 5.64
CA CYS A 348 2.69 25.75 6.36
C CYS A 348 1.62 26.44 5.51
N ARG A 349 0.45 26.68 6.11
CA ARG A 349 -0.68 27.43 5.54
C ARG A 349 -1.30 28.34 6.61
N GLU A 350 -2.44 28.95 6.28
CA GLU A 350 -3.03 30.00 7.11
C GLU A 350 -3.56 29.52 8.47
N SER A 351 -3.99 28.25 8.63
CA SER A 351 -4.63 27.78 9.86
C SER A 351 -3.76 27.85 11.11
N SER A 352 -2.45 27.99 10.96
CA SER A 352 -1.52 28.05 12.10
C SER A 352 -0.58 29.25 12.05
N THR A 353 -0.54 30.00 10.93
CA THR A 353 0.40 31.10 10.72
C THR A 353 -0.26 32.44 11.09
N LYS A 354 0.08 32.99 12.25
CA LYS A 354 -0.44 34.32 12.67
C LYS A 354 0.03 35.40 11.70
N LYS A 355 -0.89 36.23 11.23
CA LYS A 355 -0.54 37.45 10.50
C LYS A 355 0.13 38.41 11.48
N LYS A 356 1.33 38.89 11.12
CA LYS A 356 2.09 39.87 11.89
C LYS A 356 1.39 41.24 11.84
#